data_5e1315eefa41bdf3523d293d23359300
#
_entry.id   5e1315eefa41bdf3523d293d23359300
#
_cell.length_a   1.000
_cell.length_b   1.000
_cell.length_c   1.000
_cell.angle_alpha   90.00
_cell.angle_beta   90.00
_cell.angle_gamma   90.00
#
_symmetry.space_group_name_H-M   'P 1'
#
loop_
_entity.id
_entity.type
_entity.pdbx_description
1 polymer ?
#
loop_
_entity_poly.entity_id
_entity_poly.type
_entity_poly.pdbx_seq_one_letter_code
_entity_poly.pdbx_strand_id
1 'polypeptide(L)'
;MEAFWSDGERLTGAAGVDTWAADGGDAAAAAVALPSAEGTVTCRICFDDVPASSGRSAPCGHFFCEDCYGGYLANAVDEGASCVMATCPEQGCATRVPGALFAALVDAKRVDRRRSFRLENFVSFSKDLRWCPGKGCGRVARAGAGVGSVKCAPNGCGCNFCMRCGEEAHSPASCGLIAQWTEKCQNESETANWILANTKRCPKCQTRIEKNQGCNHMNCSQCKYEFCWMCMGDWADHGATTGGFYKCNKYDPLKAEADDGAMDDQARAKRELDRYLHYYKRFHGHDQSQAFATKQLESTEKRMVELQESTHGSWIDVQFLKTANEMVIDCRRVLKNTYVFGYYLPTPAKRQRELFENLQEHLERFTETLSEMTELPLDQMDRSEIVNVTRVTESFLANLIQGAEAGLDMSAA
;
A
#
# COMPACT_ATOMS: atom_id res chain seq x y z
N MET A 1 -3.39 -11.77 14.29
CA MET A 1 -2.02 -11.45 14.76
C MET A 1 -1.81 -9.97 14.56
N GLU A 2 -1.58 -9.25 15.64
CA GLU A 2 -1.43 -7.80 15.59
C GLU A 2 -0.09 -7.40 14.97
N ALA A 3 -0.11 -6.49 14.02
CA ALA A 3 1.08 -5.84 13.50
C ALA A 3 1.51 -4.74 14.46
N PHE A 4 2.75 -4.75 14.91
CA PHE A 4 3.30 -3.71 15.79
C PHE A 4 3.88 -2.58 14.95
N TRP A 5 3.48 -1.36 15.27
CA TRP A 5 4.03 -0.14 14.71
C TRP A 5 5.03 0.46 15.70
N SER A 6 6.25 0.71 15.27
CA SER A 6 7.21 1.49 16.04
C SER A 6 7.76 2.62 15.19
N ASP A 7 7.97 3.79 15.79
CA ASP A 7 8.73 4.86 15.17
C ASP A 7 10.16 4.36 14.95
N GLY A 8 10.85 4.80 13.89
CA GLY A 8 12.21 4.37 13.59
C GLY A 8 13.17 4.51 14.78
N GLU A 9 12.95 5.50 15.67
CA GLU A 9 13.70 5.68 16.90
C GLU A 9 13.45 4.60 17.95
N ARG A 10 12.23 4.03 18.03
CA ARG A 10 11.91 2.92 18.92
C ARG A 10 12.40 1.57 18.42
N LEU A 11 12.53 1.40 17.11
CA LEU A 11 13.14 0.20 16.53
C LEU A 11 14.63 0.10 16.88
N THR A 12 15.33 1.23 16.98
CA THR A 12 16.74 1.23 17.41
C THR A 12 16.91 0.70 18.84
N GLY A 13 15.95 0.97 19.76
CA GLY A 13 16.00 0.45 21.13
C GLY A 13 15.41 -0.94 21.33
N ALA A 14 14.26 -1.24 20.67
CA ALA A 14 13.50 -2.47 20.94
C ALA A 14 13.93 -3.66 20.08
N ALA A 15 14.49 -3.44 18.88
CA ALA A 15 14.88 -4.49 17.95
C ALA A 15 16.37 -4.86 18.01
N GLY A 16 17.09 -4.37 19.02
CA GLY A 16 18.52 -4.66 19.15
C GLY A 16 19.40 -4.04 18.06
N VAL A 17 18.93 -2.97 17.40
CA VAL A 17 19.82 -2.18 16.53
C VAL A 17 20.88 -1.49 17.38
N ASP A 18 20.55 -1.14 18.62
CA ASP A 18 21.55 -0.75 19.63
C ASP A 18 22.30 -1.96 20.18
N THR A 19 21.72 -3.19 20.20
CA THR A 19 22.44 -4.41 20.58
C THR A 19 23.33 -4.92 19.46
N TRP A 20 23.07 -4.56 18.20
CA TRP A 20 24.05 -4.71 17.11
C TRP A 20 25.22 -3.72 17.27
N ALA A 21 25.01 -2.59 17.94
CA ALA A 21 26.06 -1.76 18.50
C ALA A 21 26.68 -2.39 19.76
N ALA A 22 25.88 -3.18 20.51
CA ALA A 22 26.27 -3.83 21.78
C ALA A 22 26.78 -5.26 21.59
N ASP A 23 26.71 -5.87 20.41
CA ASP A 23 27.46 -7.08 20.10
C ASP A 23 28.96 -6.77 20.08
N GLY A 24 29.47 -6.47 21.26
CA GLY A 24 30.89 -6.52 21.65
C GLY A 24 31.90 -5.75 20.78
N GLY A 25 31.49 -5.34 19.57
CA GLY A 25 32.35 -4.76 18.57
C GLY A 25 32.51 -3.24 18.64
N ASP A 26 31.41 -2.53 18.84
CA ASP A 26 31.48 -1.07 18.71
C ASP A 26 31.96 -0.35 20.00
N ALA A 27 31.64 -0.86 21.17
CA ALA A 27 32.08 -0.22 22.44
C ALA A 27 33.51 -0.56 22.82
N ALA A 28 33.99 -1.78 22.47
CA ALA A 28 35.37 -2.19 22.74
C ALA A 28 36.38 -1.61 21.72
N ALA A 29 35.92 -1.27 20.50
CA ALA A 29 36.76 -0.75 19.42
C ALA A 29 37.01 0.77 19.51
N ALA A 30 36.27 1.50 20.34
CA ALA A 30 36.52 2.94 20.58
C ALA A 30 37.85 3.20 21.29
N ALA A 31 38.50 2.17 21.81
CA ALA A 31 39.69 2.29 22.64
C ALA A 31 40.99 1.78 22.00
N VAL A 32 41.01 1.58 20.65
CA VAL A 32 42.30 1.29 20.02
C VAL A 32 43.04 2.59 19.74
N ALA A 33 43.35 3.31 20.82
CA ALA A 33 44.50 4.17 20.85
C ALA A 33 45.73 3.25 20.87
N LEU A 34 46.79 3.63 20.17
CA LEU A 34 48.05 2.91 20.22
C LEU A 34 48.49 2.63 21.66
N PRO A 35 49.11 1.47 21.93
CA PRO A 35 49.57 1.09 23.26
C PRO A 35 50.69 1.95 23.81
N SER A 36 51.26 2.90 23.12
CA SER A 36 52.30 3.80 23.63
C SER A 36 52.01 5.25 23.22
N ALA A 37 51.73 6.11 24.22
CA ALA A 37 51.45 7.52 24.07
C ALA A 37 52.67 8.37 23.65
N GLU A 38 53.84 7.80 23.54
CA GLU A 38 55.07 8.51 23.20
C GLU A 38 55.60 8.01 21.87
N GLY A 39 55.66 8.91 20.85
CA GLY A 39 56.22 8.63 19.55
C GLY A 39 55.41 9.23 18.40
N THR A 40 55.98 9.20 17.21
CA THR A 40 55.36 9.58 15.94
C THR A 40 55.00 8.35 15.15
N VAL A 41 53.91 8.40 14.39
CA VAL A 41 53.48 7.36 13.47
C VAL A 41 53.21 7.97 12.11
N THR A 42 53.68 7.33 11.07
CA THR A 42 53.47 7.76 9.68
C THR A 42 52.06 7.43 9.22
N CYS A 43 51.27 8.42 8.84
CA CYS A 43 49.92 8.20 8.25
C CYS A 43 50.07 7.56 6.87
N ARG A 44 49.35 6.47 6.61
CA ARG A 44 49.43 5.76 5.31
C ARG A 44 48.61 6.41 4.18
N ILE A 45 47.93 7.54 4.44
CA ILE A 45 47.18 8.29 3.43
C ILE A 45 47.96 9.53 3.01
N CYS A 46 48.41 10.42 3.95
CA CYS A 46 49.16 11.64 3.63
C CYS A 46 50.67 11.43 3.70
N PHE A 47 51.15 10.34 4.29
CA PHE A 47 52.57 10.00 4.52
C PHE A 47 53.28 10.94 5.48
N ASP A 48 52.53 11.77 6.23
CA ASP A 48 53.08 12.64 7.26
C ASP A 48 53.31 11.89 8.56
N ASP A 49 54.33 12.26 9.30
CA ASP A 49 54.58 11.80 10.64
C ASP A 49 53.75 12.61 11.64
N VAL A 50 52.83 11.93 12.32
CA VAL A 50 51.90 12.53 13.30
C VAL A 50 52.12 11.95 14.69
N PRO A 51 51.84 12.69 15.77
CA PRO A 51 51.86 12.14 17.10
C PRO A 51 50.95 10.88 17.21
N ALA A 52 51.43 9.85 17.89
CA ALA A 52 50.67 8.62 18.07
C ALA A 52 49.30 8.87 18.71
N SER A 53 49.15 9.93 19.52
CA SER A 53 47.92 10.32 20.16
C SER A 53 46.84 10.84 19.18
N SER A 54 47.26 11.40 18.00
CA SER A 54 46.35 11.91 16.96
C SER A 54 46.07 10.91 15.85
N GLY A 55 46.51 9.70 15.99
CA GLY A 55 46.23 8.63 15.06
C GLY A 55 45.06 7.75 15.52
N ARG A 56 44.39 7.13 14.54
CA ARG A 56 43.30 6.18 14.79
C ARG A 56 43.48 4.92 13.96
N SER A 57 42.99 3.81 14.50
CA SER A 57 43.02 2.51 13.86
C SER A 57 41.67 1.80 14.03
N ALA A 58 41.26 1.07 13.01
CA ALA A 58 40.29 -0.01 13.16
C ALA A 58 40.94 -1.25 13.84
N PRO A 59 40.18 -2.31 14.18
CA PRO A 59 40.71 -3.50 14.83
C PRO A 59 41.86 -4.21 14.09
N CYS A 60 42.07 -3.86 12.80
CA CYS A 60 43.19 -4.39 12.00
C CYS A 60 44.56 -3.78 12.33
N GLY A 61 44.62 -2.69 13.13
CA GLY A 61 45.89 -2.07 13.52
C GLY A 61 46.52 -1.16 12.46
N HIS A 62 45.88 -0.94 11.30
CA HIS A 62 46.36 0.03 10.29
C HIS A 62 46.07 1.46 10.73
N PHE A 63 47.09 2.29 10.71
CA PHE A 63 47.13 3.62 11.33
C PHE A 63 46.94 4.72 10.32
N PHE A 64 46.07 5.70 10.68
CA PHE A 64 45.83 6.90 9.88
C PHE A 64 45.68 8.09 10.82
N CYS A 65 46.07 9.29 10.41
CA CYS A 65 45.80 10.53 11.15
C CYS A 65 44.28 10.80 11.19
N GLU A 66 43.83 11.52 12.23
CA GLU A 66 42.41 11.86 12.40
C GLU A 66 41.82 12.55 11.18
N ASP A 67 42.53 13.49 10.58
CA ASP A 67 42.09 14.26 9.42
C ASP A 67 41.87 13.38 8.19
N CYS A 68 42.84 12.53 7.85
CA CYS A 68 42.75 11.64 6.70
C CYS A 68 41.67 10.57 6.89
N TYR A 69 41.61 9.97 8.10
CA TYR A 69 40.62 8.94 8.37
C TYR A 69 39.20 9.54 8.44
N GLY A 70 39.05 10.71 9.09
CA GLY A 70 37.81 11.46 9.14
C GLY A 70 37.31 11.86 7.73
N GLY A 71 38.24 12.37 6.87
CA GLY A 71 37.91 12.67 5.47
C GLY A 71 37.47 11.45 4.67
N TYR A 72 38.16 10.31 4.83
CA TYR A 72 37.74 9.05 4.21
C TYR A 72 36.33 8.62 4.65
N LEU A 73 36.05 8.64 5.96
CA LEU A 73 34.76 8.25 6.51
C LEU A 73 33.65 9.23 6.13
N ALA A 74 33.95 10.52 6.09
CA ALA A 74 33.00 11.55 5.64
C ALA A 74 32.59 11.33 4.18
N ASN A 75 33.58 11.11 3.29
CA ASN A 75 33.33 10.79 1.89
C ASN A 75 32.49 9.53 1.73
N ALA A 76 32.81 8.46 2.48
CA ALA A 76 32.03 7.24 2.45
C ALA A 76 30.54 7.46 2.81
N VAL A 77 30.25 8.32 3.79
CA VAL A 77 28.88 8.69 4.14
C VAL A 77 28.21 9.53 3.05
N ASP A 78 28.96 10.43 2.43
CA ASP A 78 28.44 11.28 1.36
C ASP A 78 28.14 10.48 0.08
N GLU A 79 28.90 9.40 -0.19
CA GLU A 79 28.65 8.44 -1.27
C GLU A 79 27.38 7.59 -1.06
N GLY A 80 26.88 7.45 0.19
CA GLY A 80 25.60 6.82 0.46
C GLY A 80 25.65 5.59 1.38
N ALA A 81 24.67 4.68 1.20
CA ALA A 81 24.40 3.56 2.09
C ALA A 81 25.55 2.53 2.20
N SER A 82 26.48 2.50 1.23
CA SER A 82 27.69 1.67 1.25
C SER A 82 28.60 1.93 2.47
N CYS A 83 28.52 3.15 3.05
CA CYS A 83 29.24 3.51 4.27
C CYS A 83 28.97 2.61 5.48
N VAL A 84 27.81 1.94 5.51
CA VAL A 84 27.47 0.97 6.57
C VAL A 84 28.45 -0.21 6.58
N MET A 85 28.97 -0.53 5.40
CA MET A 85 29.91 -1.63 5.16
C MET A 85 31.35 -1.17 4.92
N ALA A 86 31.65 0.11 5.21
CA ALA A 86 32.98 0.69 4.99
C ALA A 86 34.07 -0.15 5.65
N THR A 87 35.14 -0.37 4.91
CA THR A 87 36.33 -1.14 5.36
C THR A 87 37.49 -0.18 5.62
N CYS A 88 38.52 -0.72 6.26
CA CYS A 88 39.77 0.00 6.45
C CYS A 88 40.32 0.52 5.10
N PRO A 89 40.82 1.77 5.01
CA PRO A 89 41.34 2.32 3.77
C PRO A 89 42.66 1.70 3.29
N GLU A 90 43.28 0.83 4.10
CA GLU A 90 44.48 0.08 3.69
C GLU A 90 44.18 -0.88 2.56
N GLN A 91 45.01 -0.87 1.52
CA GLN A 91 44.85 -1.73 0.36
C GLN A 91 44.84 -3.21 0.75
N GLY A 92 43.78 -3.90 0.33
CA GLY A 92 43.62 -5.35 0.64
C GLY A 92 43.08 -5.66 2.04
N CYS A 93 42.77 -4.65 2.87
CA CYS A 93 42.23 -4.87 4.20
C CYS A 93 40.69 -4.92 4.17
N ALA A 94 40.10 -6.06 4.57
CA ALA A 94 38.65 -6.26 4.61
C ALA A 94 38.04 -5.96 5.99
N THR A 95 38.82 -5.43 6.95
CA THR A 95 38.31 -5.12 8.29
C THR A 95 37.34 -3.98 8.26
N ARG A 96 36.14 -4.19 8.80
CA ARG A 96 35.08 -3.15 8.86
C ARG A 96 35.45 -2.08 9.85
N VAL A 97 35.08 -0.83 9.49
CA VAL A 97 35.24 0.31 10.37
C VAL A 97 34.10 0.33 11.39
N PRO A 98 34.42 0.31 12.72
CA PRO A 98 33.40 0.39 13.76
C PRO A 98 32.64 1.72 13.75
N GLY A 99 31.37 1.69 14.20
CA GLY A 99 30.55 2.89 14.33
C GLY A 99 31.13 3.95 15.27
N ALA A 100 31.86 3.53 16.28
CA ALA A 100 32.56 4.42 17.22
C ALA A 100 33.61 5.32 16.53
N LEU A 101 34.30 4.84 15.49
CA LEU A 101 35.23 5.66 14.71
C LEU A 101 34.50 6.73 13.90
N PHE A 102 33.35 6.42 13.34
CA PHE A 102 32.49 7.44 12.69
C PHE A 102 32.05 8.50 13.73
N ALA A 103 31.60 8.09 14.90
CA ALA A 103 31.16 9.00 15.96
C ALA A 103 32.30 9.90 16.47
N ALA A 104 33.54 9.42 16.43
CA ALA A 104 34.70 10.18 16.90
C ALA A 104 35.28 11.13 15.85
N LEU A 105 35.21 10.77 14.54
CA LEU A 105 35.97 11.44 13.48
C LEU A 105 35.11 12.21 12.47
N VAL A 106 33.77 12.02 12.50
CA VAL A 106 32.87 12.63 11.52
C VAL A 106 31.87 13.52 12.25
N ASP A 107 31.39 14.57 11.59
CA ASP A 107 30.39 15.48 12.17
C ASP A 107 29.05 14.77 12.47
N ALA A 108 28.31 15.34 13.42
CA ALA A 108 27.05 14.77 13.91
C ALA A 108 26.02 14.51 12.80
N LYS A 109 25.94 15.40 11.78
CA LYS A 109 24.99 15.26 10.68
C LYS A 109 25.29 14.01 9.83
N ARG A 110 26.55 13.72 9.57
CA ARG A 110 26.98 12.52 8.84
C ARG A 110 26.83 11.25 9.69
N VAL A 111 27.07 11.34 11.01
CA VAL A 111 26.79 10.23 11.93
C VAL A 111 25.32 9.84 11.91
N ASP A 112 24.41 10.82 11.98
CA ASP A 112 22.96 10.57 11.90
C ASP A 112 22.56 10.01 10.52
N ARG A 113 23.15 10.51 9.44
CA ARG A 113 22.92 9.98 8.10
C ARG A 113 23.36 8.51 7.96
N ARG A 114 24.53 8.16 8.50
CA ARG A 114 24.97 6.76 8.56
C ARG A 114 24.02 5.89 9.39
N ARG A 115 23.53 6.42 10.52
CA ARG A 115 22.51 5.73 11.36
C ARG A 115 21.23 5.46 10.56
N SER A 116 20.75 6.42 9.79
CA SER A 116 19.59 6.24 8.90
C SER A 116 19.84 5.14 7.87
N PHE A 117 20.98 5.12 7.21
CA PHE A 117 21.35 4.07 6.26
C PHE A 117 21.41 2.68 6.92
N ARG A 118 21.94 2.57 8.17
CA ARG A 118 21.92 1.31 8.92
C ARG A 118 20.50 0.82 9.18
N LEU A 119 19.61 1.73 9.58
CA LEU A 119 18.22 1.41 9.85
C LEU A 119 17.48 1.00 8.57
N GLU A 120 17.68 1.72 7.47
CA GLU A 120 17.10 1.38 6.17
C GLU A 120 17.55 -0.02 5.72
N ASN A 121 18.84 -0.31 5.80
CA ASN A 121 19.37 -1.63 5.48
C ASN A 121 18.78 -2.72 6.37
N PHE A 122 18.72 -2.49 7.70
CA PHE A 122 18.16 -3.45 8.64
C PHE A 122 16.71 -3.80 8.30
N VAL A 123 15.87 -2.79 8.04
CA VAL A 123 14.47 -2.99 7.67
C VAL A 123 14.37 -3.70 6.31
N SER A 124 15.19 -3.31 5.33
CA SER A 124 15.15 -3.89 3.98
C SER A 124 15.55 -5.36 3.93
N PHE A 125 16.49 -5.79 4.78
CA PHE A 125 16.94 -7.18 4.88
C PHE A 125 16.07 -8.04 5.81
N SER A 126 15.23 -7.42 6.64
CA SER A 126 14.34 -8.13 7.55
C SER A 126 13.11 -8.65 6.80
N LYS A 127 12.76 -9.91 7.01
CA LYS A 127 11.60 -10.53 6.37
C LYS A 127 10.26 -10.10 6.98
N ASP A 128 10.29 -9.71 8.25
CA ASP A 128 9.13 -9.34 9.07
C ASP A 128 8.96 -7.83 9.24
N LEU A 129 9.89 -7.02 8.74
CA LEU A 129 9.84 -5.56 8.80
C LEU A 129 9.62 -4.93 7.43
N ARG A 130 8.84 -3.83 7.41
CA ARG A 130 8.67 -3.02 6.19
C ARG A 130 8.35 -1.58 6.54
N TRP A 131 8.97 -0.66 5.80
CA TRP A 131 8.63 0.75 5.87
C TRP A 131 7.21 1.00 5.39
N CYS A 132 6.49 1.87 6.09
CA CYS A 132 5.22 2.40 5.61
C CYS A 132 5.46 3.25 4.36
N PRO A 133 4.76 2.98 3.23
CA PRO A 133 4.94 3.74 1.99
C PRO A 133 4.28 5.12 2.03
N GLY A 134 3.56 5.46 3.11
CA GLY A 134 2.94 6.78 3.27
C GLY A 134 3.96 7.91 3.26
N LYS A 135 3.72 8.97 2.48
CA LYS A 135 4.63 10.09 2.32
C LYS A 135 4.98 10.72 3.67
N GLY A 136 6.27 10.77 4.00
CA GLY A 136 6.78 11.36 5.24
C GLY A 136 6.38 10.63 6.53
N CYS A 137 5.82 9.42 6.44
CA CYS A 137 5.35 8.67 7.61
C CYS A 137 6.50 8.20 8.51
N GLY A 138 7.59 7.70 7.94
CA GLY A 138 8.79 7.24 8.67
C GLY A 138 8.59 6.06 9.63
N ARG A 139 7.43 5.40 9.60
CA ARG A 139 7.09 4.27 10.47
C ARG A 139 7.49 2.94 9.85
N VAL A 140 7.77 1.98 10.70
CA VAL A 140 8.04 0.60 10.30
C VAL A 140 6.96 -0.31 10.86
N ALA A 141 6.41 -1.16 10.01
CA ALA A 141 5.52 -2.23 10.41
C ALA A 141 6.34 -3.49 10.72
N ARG A 142 5.96 -4.19 11.77
CA ARG A 142 6.39 -5.55 12.04
C ARG A 142 5.19 -6.48 11.96
N ALA A 143 5.29 -7.51 11.14
CA ALA A 143 4.23 -8.50 11.00
C ALA A 143 4.80 -9.90 11.17
N GLY A 144 4.07 -10.75 11.88
CA GLY A 144 4.39 -12.16 12.00
C GLY A 144 4.17 -12.92 10.68
N ALA A 145 4.62 -14.16 10.63
CA ALA A 145 4.41 -15.03 9.48
C ALA A 145 2.92 -15.16 9.15
N GLY A 146 2.55 -15.02 7.87
CA GLY A 146 1.18 -15.15 7.38
C GLY A 146 0.38 -13.85 7.34
N VAL A 147 0.89 -12.74 7.86
CA VAL A 147 0.23 -11.43 7.71
C VAL A 147 0.47 -10.89 6.31
N GLY A 148 -0.59 -10.78 5.51
CA GLY A 148 -0.52 -10.33 4.12
C GLY A 148 -0.41 -8.82 3.98
N SER A 149 -1.20 -8.07 4.75
CA SER A 149 -1.25 -6.60 4.71
C SER A 149 -1.44 -6.00 6.09
N VAL A 150 -1.07 -4.73 6.23
CA VAL A 150 -1.18 -3.97 7.48
C VAL A 150 -1.66 -2.55 7.22
N LYS A 151 -2.45 -2.00 8.16
CA LYS A 151 -2.90 -0.61 8.14
C LYS A 151 -2.06 0.22 9.11
N CYS A 152 -1.54 1.35 8.66
CA CYS A 152 -0.77 2.29 9.48
C CYS A 152 -1.68 3.06 10.44
N ALA A 153 -2.01 2.43 11.58
CA ALA A 153 -2.87 2.92 12.65
C ALA A 153 -2.42 2.34 14.01
N PRO A 154 -2.84 2.88 15.16
CA PRO A 154 -3.44 4.18 15.37
C PRO A 154 -2.40 5.31 15.30
N ASN A 155 -2.83 6.54 15.07
CA ASN A 155 -1.98 7.74 14.97
C ASN A 155 -0.95 7.72 13.83
N GLY A 156 -1.09 6.82 12.84
CA GLY A 156 -0.28 6.78 11.63
C GLY A 156 -0.93 7.52 10.46
N CYS A 157 -0.35 7.35 9.28
CA CYS A 157 -0.85 7.97 8.05
C CYS A 157 -2.10 7.28 7.46
N GLY A 158 -2.63 6.21 8.08
CA GLY A 158 -3.77 5.44 7.58
C GLY A 158 -3.49 4.53 6.38
N CYS A 159 -2.28 4.57 5.83
CA CYS A 159 -1.91 3.78 4.66
C CYS A 159 -2.07 2.27 4.94
N ASN A 160 -2.74 1.55 4.03
CA ASN A 160 -2.90 0.10 4.09
C ASN A 160 -2.04 -0.53 2.99
N PHE A 161 -1.07 -1.36 3.34
CA PHE A 161 -0.08 -1.87 2.41
C PHE A 161 0.30 -3.33 2.62
N CYS A 162 0.80 -3.94 1.55
CA CYS A 162 1.24 -5.33 1.54
C CYS A 162 2.61 -5.48 2.20
N MET A 163 2.74 -6.42 3.15
CA MET A 163 4.01 -6.71 3.81
C MET A 163 5.04 -7.36 2.89
N ARG A 164 4.63 -7.95 1.78
CA ARG A 164 5.55 -8.63 0.84
C ARG A 164 6.15 -7.67 -0.18
N CYS A 165 5.30 -6.89 -0.90
CA CYS A 165 5.78 -6.00 -1.97
C CYS A 165 5.90 -4.53 -1.56
N GLY A 166 5.24 -4.09 -0.47
CA GLY A 166 5.23 -2.69 -0.03
C GLY A 166 4.20 -1.82 -0.75
N GLU A 167 3.55 -2.32 -1.80
CA GLU A 167 2.48 -1.63 -2.50
C GLU A 167 1.19 -1.57 -1.67
N GLU A 168 0.21 -0.79 -2.12
CA GLU A 168 -1.11 -0.79 -1.49
C GLU A 168 -1.61 -2.22 -1.25
N ALA A 169 -2.28 -2.46 -0.13
CA ALA A 169 -2.85 -3.76 0.18
C ALA A 169 -3.82 -4.22 -0.92
N HIS A 170 -3.57 -5.39 -1.46
CA HIS A 170 -4.19 -5.85 -2.70
C HIS A 170 -4.91 -7.20 -2.61
N SER A 171 -5.27 -7.64 -1.39
CA SER A 171 -6.15 -8.82 -1.24
C SER A 171 -7.46 -8.61 -2.01
N PRO A 172 -7.98 -9.63 -2.71
CA PRO A 172 -7.52 -11.02 -2.73
C PRO A 172 -6.43 -11.34 -3.77
N ALA A 173 -6.02 -10.39 -4.62
CA ALA A 173 -5.00 -10.64 -5.62
C ALA A 173 -3.61 -10.85 -4.97
N SER A 174 -2.83 -11.79 -5.49
CA SER A 174 -1.43 -11.99 -5.07
C SER A 174 -0.51 -10.89 -5.62
N CYS A 175 0.69 -10.73 -5.01
CA CYS A 175 1.70 -9.79 -5.53
C CYS A 175 2.05 -10.07 -7.01
N GLY A 176 2.11 -11.36 -7.40
CA GLY A 176 2.39 -11.74 -8.79
C GLY A 176 1.27 -11.31 -9.76
N LEU A 177 0.01 -11.46 -9.35
CA LEU A 177 -1.13 -11.03 -10.18
C LEU A 177 -1.18 -9.50 -10.34
N ILE A 178 -0.86 -8.76 -9.28
CA ILE A 178 -0.78 -7.29 -9.34
C ILE A 178 0.33 -6.84 -10.27
N ALA A 179 1.52 -7.46 -10.20
CA ALA A 179 2.62 -7.12 -11.11
C ALA A 179 2.25 -7.38 -12.58
N GLN A 180 1.67 -8.54 -12.89
CA GLN A 180 1.18 -8.87 -14.24
C GLN A 180 0.08 -7.92 -14.72
N TRP A 181 -0.85 -7.54 -13.82
CA TRP A 181 -1.90 -6.59 -14.14
C TRP A 181 -1.35 -5.20 -14.45
N THR A 182 -0.41 -4.73 -13.65
CA THR A 182 0.24 -3.43 -13.86
C THR A 182 0.98 -3.38 -15.20
N GLU A 183 1.74 -4.43 -15.51
CA GLU A 183 2.42 -4.55 -16.80
C GLU A 183 1.42 -4.56 -17.98
N LYS A 184 0.33 -5.34 -17.85
CA LYS A 184 -0.72 -5.38 -18.87
C LYS A 184 -1.37 -4.01 -19.07
N CYS A 185 -1.68 -3.29 -17.98
CA CYS A 185 -2.24 -1.95 -18.04
C CYS A 185 -1.30 -0.94 -18.72
N GLN A 186 0.02 -1.06 -18.51
CA GLN A 186 1.01 -0.22 -19.19
C GLN A 186 1.06 -0.48 -20.68
N ASN A 187 1.04 -1.74 -21.08
CA ASN A 187 1.09 -2.15 -22.49
C ASN A 187 -0.19 -1.77 -23.28
N GLU A 188 -1.34 -1.76 -22.62
CA GLU A 188 -2.65 -1.44 -23.23
C GLU A 188 -3.10 0.02 -22.93
N SER A 189 -2.21 0.87 -22.44
CA SER A 189 -2.54 2.21 -21.92
C SER A 189 -3.22 3.14 -22.93
N GLU A 190 -2.85 3.10 -24.21
CA GLU A 190 -3.44 3.96 -25.25
C GLU A 190 -4.91 3.60 -25.50
N THR A 191 -5.21 2.30 -25.62
CA THR A 191 -6.57 1.80 -25.80
C THR A 191 -7.44 2.08 -24.56
N ALA A 192 -6.86 1.89 -23.37
CA ALA A 192 -7.54 2.13 -22.11
C ALA A 192 -7.87 3.61 -21.88
N ASN A 193 -6.96 4.53 -22.17
CA ASN A 193 -7.16 5.96 -22.02
C ASN A 193 -8.26 6.51 -22.95
N TRP A 194 -8.36 5.98 -24.18
CA TRP A 194 -9.43 6.37 -25.10
C TRP A 194 -10.83 5.97 -24.55
N ILE A 195 -10.94 4.85 -23.85
CA ILE A 195 -12.20 4.33 -23.30
C ILE A 195 -12.60 5.00 -21.99
N LEU A 196 -11.62 5.50 -21.22
CA LEU A 196 -11.83 6.14 -19.93
C LEU A 196 -12.17 7.63 -19.99
N ALA A 197 -12.56 8.15 -21.17
CA ALA A 197 -13.06 9.52 -21.22
C ALA A 197 -14.04 9.74 -20.04
N ASN A 198 -13.64 10.60 -19.10
CA ASN A 198 -14.30 10.84 -17.81
C ASN A 198 -15.76 11.35 -17.94
N THR A 199 -16.21 11.60 -19.15
CA THR A 199 -17.56 12.04 -19.46
C THR A 199 -18.29 10.98 -20.29
N LYS A 200 -19.48 10.58 -19.83
CA LYS A 200 -20.40 9.74 -20.60
C LYS A 200 -21.65 10.54 -20.96
N ARG A 201 -22.38 10.06 -21.95
CA ARG A 201 -23.65 10.68 -22.32
C ARG A 201 -24.80 9.98 -21.62
N CYS A 202 -25.77 10.76 -21.10
CA CYS A 202 -27.00 10.20 -20.55
C CYS A 202 -27.66 9.27 -21.59
N PRO A 203 -28.03 8.03 -21.21
CA PRO A 203 -28.68 7.09 -22.14
C PRO A 203 -29.99 7.61 -22.72
N LYS A 204 -30.71 8.46 -21.96
CA LYS A 204 -32.02 8.98 -22.35
C LYS A 204 -31.95 10.32 -23.12
N CYS A 205 -31.24 11.30 -22.60
CA CYS A 205 -31.27 12.66 -23.19
C CYS A 205 -29.93 13.08 -23.83
N GLN A 206 -28.93 12.24 -23.84
CA GLN A 206 -27.61 12.44 -24.47
C GLN A 206 -26.79 13.63 -23.90
N THR A 207 -27.23 14.25 -22.81
CA THR A 207 -26.45 15.26 -22.09
C THR A 207 -25.17 14.64 -21.57
N ARG A 208 -24.06 15.37 -21.64
CA ARG A 208 -22.79 14.94 -21.07
C ARG A 208 -22.87 14.96 -19.54
N ILE A 209 -22.45 13.86 -18.93
CA ILE A 209 -22.41 13.69 -17.49
C ILE A 209 -20.97 13.31 -17.09
N GLU A 210 -20.45 14.01 -16.12
CA GLU A 210 -19.18 13.73 -15.47
C GLU A 210 -19.43 12.99 -14.16
N LYS A 211 -18.65 11.95 -13.87
CA LYS A 211 -18.75 11.25 -12.60
C LYS A 211 -18.05 12.07 -11.52
N ASN A 212 -18.82 12.67 -10.64
CA ASN A 212 -18.36 13.50 -9.52
C ASN A 212 -18.64 12.90 -8.14
N GLN A 213 -19.10 11.64 -8.08
CA GLN A 213 -19.43 10.90 -6.87
C GLN A 213 -18.84 9.49 -6.90
N GLY A 214 -18.71 8.86 -5.72
CA GLY A 214 -18.17 7.50 -5.57
C GLY A 214 -19.13 6.43 -6.07
N CYS A 215 -20.43 6.63 -5.93
CA CYS A 215 -21.48 5.67 -6.28
C CYS A 215 -21.60 5.47 -7.80
N ASN A 216 -21.97 4.26 -8.23
CA ASN A 216 -22.28 3.95 -9.64
C ASN A 216 -23.74 4.24 -10.01
N HIS A 217 -24.60 4.54 -9.05
CA HIS A 217 -25.93 5.06 -9.28
C HIS A 217 -25.85 6.51 -9.75
N MET A 218 -26.31 6.78 -10.94
CA MET A 218 -26.26 8.10 -11.56
C MET A 218 -27.66 8.63 -11.82
N ASN A 219 -27.90 9.87 -11.40
CA ASN A 219 -29.13 10.59 -11.71
C ASN A 219 -28.81 11.74 -12.67
N CYS A 220 -29.40 11.74 -13.84
CA CYS A 220 -29.21 12.80 -14.81
C CYS A 220 -29.82 14.11 -14.34
N SER A 221 -29.02 15.15 -14.13
CA SER A 221 -29.50 16.47 -13.69
C SER A 221 -30.56 17.08 -14.63
N GLN A 222 -30.45 16.76 -15.94
CA GLN A 222 -31.35 17.34 -16.98
C GLN A 222 -32.69 16.62 -17.08
N CYS A 223 -32.68 15.27 -17.19
CA CYS A 223 -33.92 14.51 -17.45
C CYS A 223 -34.35 13.60 -16.29
N LYS A 224 -33.63 13.63 -15.17
CA LYS A 224 -33.89 12.83 -13.97
C LYS A 224 -33.88 11.30 -14.20
N TYR A 225 -33.30 10.84 -15.33
CA TYR A 225 -33.19 9.44 -15.63
C TYR A 225 -32.09 8.82 -14.74
N GLU A 226 -32.41 7.72 -14.10
CA GLU A 226 -31.50 6.97 -13.23
C GLU A 226 -30.88 5.81 -13.99
N PHE A 227 -29.55 5.71 -13.94
CA PHE A 227 -28.81 4.70 -14.70
C PHE A 227 -27.52 4.29 -13.99
N CYS A 228 -27.02 3.12 -14.34
CA CYS A 228 -25.73 2.62 -13.85
C CYS A 228 -24.58 3.21 -14.66
N TRP A 229 -23.60 3.83 -14.00
CA TRP A 229 -22.40 4.35 -14.65
C TRP A 229 -21.57 3.30 -15.39
N MET A 230 -21.57 2.05 -14.89
CA MET A 230 -20.75 1.00 -15.47
C MET A 230 -21.33 0.46 -16.78
N CYS A 231 -22.60 0.06 -16.81
CA CYS A 231 -23.25 -0.55 -17.96
C CYS A 231 -24.11 0.40 -18.78
N MET A 232 -24.41 1.60 -18.28
CA MET A 232 -25.32 2.61 -18.89
C MET A 232 -26.78 2.13 -18.97
N GLY A 233 -27.14 1.01 -18.35
CA GLY A 233 -28.50 0.49 -18.25
C GLY A 233 -29.32 1.19 -17.19
N ASP A 234 -30.66 0.98 -17.25
CA ASP A 234 -31.61 1.53 -16.26
C ASP A 234 -31.25 1.07 -14.85
N TRP A 235 -31.32 1.97 -13.88
CA TRP A 235 -31.03 1.63 -12.48
C TRP A 235 -32.05 0.67 -11.88
N ALA A 236 -33.30 0.71 -12.32
CA ALA A 236 -34.33 -0.22 -11.88
C ALA A 236 -33.99 -1.68 -12.18
N ASP A 237 -33.19 -1.94 -13.23
CA ASP A 237 -32.74 -3.29 -13.58
C ASP A 237 -31.61 -3.81 -12.66
N HIS A 238 -31.11 -2.98 -11.75
CA HIS A 238 -30.03 -3.28 -10.81
C HIS A 238 -30.55 -3.61 -9.40
N GLY A 239 -31.87 -3.72 -9.21
CA GLY A 239 -32.50 -4.03 -7.93
C GLY A 239 -32.45 -5.50 -7.54
N ALA A 240 -32.72 -5.80 -6.28
CA ALA A 240 -32.77 -7.16 -5.73
C ALA A 240 -33.83 -8.06 -6.42
N THR A 241 -34.88 -7.48 -7.02
CA THR A 241 -35.98 -8.20 -7.68
C THR A 241 -35.64 -8.62 -9.11
N THR A 242 -34.63 -8.04 -9.74
CA THR A 242 -34.27 -8.29 -11.14
C THR A 242 -33.06 -9.22 -11.32
N GLY A 243 -32.62 -9.87 -10.25
CA GLY A 243 -31.48 -10.78 -10.25
C GLY A 243 -30.16 -10.12 -9.82
N GLY A 244 -30.27 -8.98 -9.13
CA GLY A 244 -29.17 -8.33 -8.45
C GLY A 244 -28.55 -7.14 -9.20
N PHE A 245 -27.97 -6.28 -8.42
CA PHE A 245 -27.28 -5.05 -8.82
C PHE A 245 -26.20 -5.25 -9.88
N TYR A 246 -25.76 -6.50 -10.14
CA TYR A 246 -24.48 -6.75 -10.79
C TYR A 246 -24.49 -7.73 -11.92
N LYS A 247 -25.67 -7.99 -12.48
CA LYS A 247 -25.73 -8.71 -13.75
C LYS A 247 -24.85 -8.06 -14.82
N CYS A 248 -24.66 -6.74 -14.75
CA CYS A 248 -23.74 -6.00 -15.61
C CYS A 248 -22.26 -6.17 -15.25
N ASN A 249 -21.93 -6.62 -14.02
CA ASN A 249 -20.54 -6.78 -13.55
C ASN A 249 -19.96 -8.15 -13.83
N LYS A 250 -20.82 -9.17 -14.10
CA LYS A 250 -20.36 -10.50 -14.50
C LYS A 250 -19.83 -10.48 -15.94
N TYR A 251 -18.68 -11.07 -16.14
CA TYR A 251 -18.21 -11.35 -17.49
C TYR A 251 -18.94 -12.60 -18.00
N ASP A 252 -19.72 -12.45 -19.05
CA ASP A 252 -20.45 -13.54 -19.70
C ASP A 252 -19.67 -14.07 -20.91
N PRO A 253 -18.93 -15.19 -20.77
CA PRO A 253 -18.19 -15.78 -21.88
C PRO A 253 -19.12 -16.30 -22.97
N LEU A 254 -20.38 -16.67 -22.64
CA LEU A 254 -21.34 -17.20 -23.63
C LEU A 254 -21.85 -16.14 -24.61
N LYS A 255 -21.90 -14.86 -24.20
CA LYS A 255 -22.15 -13.76 -25.13
C LYS A 255 -21.01 -13.55 -26.11
N ALA A 256 -19.80 -14.02 -25.76
CA ALA A 256 -18.63 -13.97 -26.61
C ALA A 256 -18.47 -15.25 -27.47
N GLU A 257 -19.11 -16.38 -27.06
CA GLU A 257 -18.99 -17.70 -27.74
C GLU A 257 -20.07 -17.99 -28.79
N ALA A 258 -21.04 -17.08 -28.99
CA ALA A 258 -22.14 -17.26 -29.93
C ALA A 258 -21.70 -17.33 -31.41
N ASP A 259 -20.40 -17.32 -31.70
CA ASP A 259 -19.82 -17.39 -33.06
C ASP A 259 -18.78 -18.54 -33.16
N ASP A 260 -19.22 -19.76 -32.85
CA ASP A 260 -18.40 -20.99 -32.85
C ASP A 260 -18.21 -21.61 -34.26
N GLY A 261 -17.80 -20.78 -35.22
CA GLY A 261 -17.13 -21.19 -36.43
C GLY A 261 -15.62 -21.01 -36.28
N ALA A 262 -14.79 -21.81 -36.96
CA ALA A 262 -13.31 -21.77 -36.91
C ALA A 262 -12.77 -20.34 -36.75
N MET A 263 -12.33 -20.03 -35.49
CA MET A 263 -11.99 -18.67 -35.15
C MET A 263 -10.70 -18.22 -35.77
N ASP A 264 -10.78 -17.18 -36.57
CA ASP A 264 -9.67 -16.36 -37.04
C ASP A 264 -8.92 -15.70 -35.84
N ASP A 265 -7.62 -15.53 -35.96
CA ASP A 265 -6.75 -14.87 -34.95
C ASP A 265 -7.27 -13.50 -34.58
N GLN A 266 -7.94 -12.80 -35.48
CA GLN A 266 -8.55 -11.50 -35.28
C GLN A 266 -9.74 -11.56 -34.29
N ALA A 267 -10.58 -12.59 -34.39
CA ALA A 267 -11.70 -12.80 -33.47
C ALA A 267 -11.20 -13.16 -32.07
N ARG A 268 -10.12 -13.94 -31.96
CA ARG A 268 -9.46 -14.26 -30.69
C ARG A 268 -8.90 -13.01 -30.03
N ALA A 269 -8.16 -12.18 -30.76
CA ALA A 269 -7.59 -10.94 -30.25
C ALA A 269 -8.68 -9.97 -29.77
N LYS A 270 -9.78 -9.86 -30.51
CA LYS A 270 -10.94 -9.04 -30.14
C LYS A 270 -11.57 -9.52 -28.82
N ARG A 271 -11.77 -10.82 -28.63
CA ARG A 271 -12.33 -11.37 -27.39
C ARG A 271 -11.42 -11.12 -26.20
N GLU A 272 -10.11 -11.29 -26.38
CA GLU A 272 -9.16 -11.02 -25.31
C GLU A 272 -9.17 -9.55 -24.91
N LEU A 273 -9.24 -8.64 -25.89
CA LEU A 273 -9.37 -7.22 -25.66
C LEU A 273 -10.69 -6.90 -24.93
N ASP A 274 -11.82 -7.43 -25.38
CA ASP A 274 -13.13 -7.19 -24.74
C ASP A 274 -13.15 -7.70 -23.30
N ARG A 275 -12.53 -8.87 -23.05
CA ARG A 275 -12.34 -9.38 -21.69
C ARG A 275 -11.49 -8.46 -20.84
N TYR A 276 -10.33 -8.04 -21.34
CA TYR A 276 -9.47 -7.10 -20.62
C TYR A 276 -10.21 -5.81 -20.29
N LEU A 277 -10.89 -5.20 -21.26
CA LEU A 277 -11.64 -3.97 -21.08
C LEU A 277 -12.80 -4.10 -20.07
N HIS A 278 -13.44 -5.27 -19.99
CA HIS A 278 -14.47 -5.54 -18.99
C HIS A 278 -13.89 -5.42 -17.57
N TYR A 279 -12.77 -6.08 -17.29
CA TYR A 279 -12.13 -6.08 -15.98
C TYR A 279 -11.44 -4.73 -15.67
N TYR A 280 -10.80 -4.14 -16.68
CA TYR A 280 -10.12 -2.85 -16.53
C TYR A 280 -11.06 -1.71 -16.17
N LYS A 281 -12.21 -1.58 -16.84
CA LYS A 281 -13.21 -0.55 -16.55
C LYS A 281 -13.68 -0.61 -15.09
N ARG A 282 -13.86 -1.81 -14.57
CA ARG A 282 -14.33 -2.02 -13.19
C ARG A 282 -13.24 -1.75 -12.17
N PHE A 283 -12.05 -2.29 -12.41
CA PHE A 283 -10.87 -1.96 -11.62
C PHE A 283 -10.68 -0.45 -11.48
N HIS A 284 -10.66 0.24 -12.61
CA HIS A 284 -10.48 1.70 -12.63
C HIS A 284 -11.66 2.46 -12.00
N GLY A 285 -12.89 1.98 -12.21
CA GLY A 285 -14.08 2.57 -11.57
C GLY A 285 -14.01 2.53 -10.05
N HIS A 286 -13.60 1.40 -9.46
CA HIS A 286 -13.40 1.30 -8.02
C HIS A 286 -12.20 2.10 -7.54
N ASP A 287 -11.12 2.18 -8.31
CA ASP A 287 -9.95 3.00 -7.99
C ASP A 287 -10.30 4.49 -7.90
N GLN A 288 -11.05 5.01 -8.87
CA GLN A 288 -11.56 6.38 -8.83
C GLN A 288 -12.52 6.60 -7.65
N SER A 289 -13.42 5.64 -7.38
CA SER A 289 -14.36 5.74 -6.27
C SER A 289 -13.65 5.68 -4.91
N GLN A 290 -12.57 4.90 -4.79
CA GLN A 290 -11.70 4.90 -3.60
C GLN A 290 -11.03 6.25 -3.39
N ALA A 291 -10.46 6.84 -4.45
CA ALA A 291 -9.84 8.16 -4.38
C ALA A 291 -10.85 9.25 -3.99
N PHE A 292 -12.09 9.16 -4.47
CA PHE A 292 -13.17 10.05 -4.06
C PHE A 292 -13.52 9.88 -2.59
N ALA A 293 -13.76 8.64 -2.12
CA ALA A 293 -14.07 8.36 -0.72
C ALA A 293 -12.93 8.81 0.23
N THR A 294 -11.67 8.70 -0.21
CA THR A 294 -10.53 9.20 0.56
C THR A 294 -10.57 10.73 0.72
N LYS A 295 -10.89 11.46 -0.34
CA LYS A 295 -11.07 12.92 -0.26
C LYS A 295 -12.28 13.30 0.61
N GLN A 296 -13.36 12.53 0.54
CA GLN A 296 -14.53 12.72 1.38
C GLN A 296 -14.20 12.53 2.86
N LEU A 297 -13.34 11.54 3.20
CA LEU A 297 -12.87 11.34 4.57
C LEU A 297 -12.15 12.56 5.14
N GLU A 298 -11.38 13.31 4.34
CA GLU A 298 -10.73 14.55 4.75
C GLU A 298 -11.75 15.63 5.21
N SER A 299 -12.94 15.63 4.63
CA SER A 299 -14.05 16.54 5.01
C SER A 299 -14.94 15.97 6.11
N THR A 300 -14.83 14.67 6.40
CA THR A 300 -15.69 13.96 7.35
C THR A 300 -15.57 14.52 8.77
N GLU A 301 -14.38 14.91 9.20
CA GLU A 301 -14.20 15.52 10.53
C GLU A 301 -15.00 16.83 10.68
N LYS A 302 -15.08 17.66 9.65
CA LYS A 302 -15.91 18.87 9.66
C LYS A 302 -17.39 18.52 9.78
N ARG A 303 -17.84 17.56 8.97
CA ARG A 303 -19.23 17.04 9.03
C ARG A 303 -19.56 16.43 10.39
N MET A 304 -18.60 15.77 11.04
CA MET A 304 -18.78 15.23 12.40
C MET A 304 -18.97 16.35 13.43
N VAL A 305 -18.22 17.46 13.31
CA VAL A 305 -18.40 18.64 14.17
C VAL A 305 -19.79 19.24 13.96
N GLU A 306 -20.20 19.47 12.72
CA GLU A 306 -21.54 19.99 12.38
C GLU A 306 -22.66 19.07 12.92
N LEU A 307 -22.51 17.76 12.78
CA LEU A 307 -23.47 16.78 13.31
C LEU A 307 -23.51 16.79 14.85
N GLN A 308 -22.36 16.89 15.50
CA GLN A 308 -22.26 16.97 16.94
C GLN A 308 -22.97 18.24 17.48
N GLU A 309 -22.74 19.38 16.85
CA GLU A 309 -23.37 20.65 17.22
C GLU A 309 -24.88 20.61 17.04
N SER A 310 -25.37 20.04 15.94
CA SER A 310 -26.81 19.95 15.64
C SER A 310 -27.57 18.95 16.53
N THR A 311 -26.92 17.87 16.96
CA THR A 311 -27.54 16.83 17.79
C THR A 311 -27.28 16.99 19.27
N HIS A 312 -26.40 17.92 19.69
CA HIS A 312 -25.88 18.06 21.05
C HIS A 312 -25.31 16.75 21.64
N GLY A 313 -24.86 15.85 20.74
CA GLY A 313 -24.29 14.54 21.07
C GLY A 313 -22.82 14.60 21.50
N SER A 314 -22.30 13.48 21.97
CA SER A 314 -20.86 13.34 22.22
C SER A 314 -20.08 13.08 20.93
N TRP A 315 -18.75 13.34 20.94
CA TRP A 315 -17.86 12.99 19.83
C TRP A 315 -17.95 11.49 19.43
N ILE A 316 -18.15 10.62 20.43
CA ILE A 316 -18.34 9.18 20.22
C ILE A 316 -19.60 8.89 19.41
N ASP A 317 -20.64 9.69 19.58
CA ASP A 317 -21.91 9.49 18.87
C ASP A 317 -21.83 9.78 17.37
N VAL A 318 -20.86 10.57 16.93
CA VAL A 318 -20.66 10.92 15.51
C VAL A 318 -19.53 10.12 14.83
N GLN A 319 -18.77 9.31 15.58
CA GLN A 319 -17.69 8.46 15.07
C GLN A 319 -18.15 7.47 13.98
N PHE A 320 -19.43 7.09 13.99
CA PHE A 320 -19.99 6.17 13.00
C PHE A 320 -19.76 6.66 11.56
N LEU A 321 -19.79 7.98 11.34
CA LEU A 321 -19.62 8.57 10.01
C LEU A 321 -18.18 8.35 9.49
N LYS A 322 -17.19 8.52 10.36
CA LYS A 322 -15.79 8.21 10.02
C LYS A 322 -15.60 6.73 9.74
N THR A 323 -16.12 5.87 10.61
CA THR A 323 -16.03 4.41 10.46
C THR A 323 -16.68 3.93 9.16
N ALA A 324 -17.85 4.47 8.79
CA ALA A 324 -18.53 4.16 7.56
C ALA A 324 -17.70 4.58 6.33
N ASN A 325 -17.13 5.79 6.31
CA ASN A 325 -16.29 6.26 5.21
C ASN A 325 -15.00 5.42 5.08
N GLU A 326 -14.35 5.07 6.19
CA GLU A 326 -13.18 4.18 6.18
C GLU A 326 -13.54 2.80 5.62
N MET A 327 -14.72 2.27 5.97
CA MET A 327 -15.22 1.00 5.43
C MET A 327 -15.45 1.08 3.92
N VAL A 328 -16.03 2.16 3.41
CA VAL A 328 -16.19 2.37 1.96
C VAL A 328 -14.83 2.36 1.26
N ILE A 329 -13.82 3.07 1.80
CA ILE A 329 -12.47 3.09 1.24
C ILE A 329 -11.87 1.68 1.18
N ASP A 330 -11.96 0.92 2.28
CA ASP A 330 -11.42 -0.45 2.36
C ASP A 330 -12.16 -1.40 1.40
N CYS A 331 -13.49 -1.29 1.28
CA CYS A 331 -14.27 -2.06 0.31
C CYS A 331 -13.90 -1.73 -1.14
N ARG A 332 -13.79 -0.45 -1.50
CA ARG A 332 -13.38 -0.03 -2.85
C ARG A 332 -11.99 -0.56 -3.21
N ARG A 333 -11.05 -0.51 -2.26
CA ARG A 333 -9.71 -1.08 -2.42
C ARG A 333 -9.75 -2.59 -2.67
N VAL A 334 -10.53 -3.34 -1.92
CA VAL A 334 -10.67 -4.79 -2.11
C VAL A 334 -11.39 -5.08 -3.42
N LEU A 335 -12.50 -4.41 -3.70
CA LEU A 335 -13.29 -4.61 -4.92
C LEU A 335 -12.46 -4.39 -6.18
N LYS A 336 -11.64 -3.32 -6.27
CA LYS A 336 -10.77 -3.17 -7.44
C LYS A 336 -9.85 -4.38 -7.64
N ASN A 337 -9.30 -4.92 -6.56
CA ASN A 337 -8.40 -6.07 -6.60
C ASN A 337 -9.12 -7.41 -6.87
N THR A 338 -10.43 -7.50 -6.60
CA THR A 338 -11.24 -8.67 -7.00
C THR A 338 -11.34 -8.78 -8.51
N TYR A 339 -11.32 -7.67 -9.25
CA TYR A 339 -11.32 -7.70 -10.72
C TYR A 339 -9.99 -8.16 -11.28
N VAL A 340 -8.86 -7.82 -10.63
CA VAL A 340 -7.55 -8.39 -10.97
C VAL A 340 -7.55 -9.89 -10.72
N PHE A 341 -8.00 -10.32 -9.54
CA PHE A 341 -8.09 -11.73 -9.19
C PHE A 341 -8.99 -12.51 -10.18
N GLY A 342 -10.20 -12.01 -10.46
CA GLY A 342 -11.16 -12.63 -11.37
C GLY A 342 -10.66 -12.72 -12.83
N TYR A 343 -9.86 -11.75 -13.28
CA TYR A 343 -9.26 -11.79 -14.62
C TYR A 343 -8.30 -12.97 -14.77
N TYR A 344 -7.52 -13.29 -13.76
CA TYR A 344 -6.55 -14.41 -13.78
C TYR A 344 -7.11 -15.72 -13.21
N LEU A 345 -8.38 -15.76 -12.79
CA LEU A 345 -8.99 -16.99 -12.25
C LEU A 345 -9.08 -18.05 -13.37
N PRO A 346 -8.59 -19.29 -13.13
CA PRO A 346 -8.64 -20.35 -14.15
C PRO A 346 -10.06 -20.69 -14.60
N THR A 347 -10.25 -20.99 -15.88
CA THR A 347 -11.55 -21.27 -16.50
C THR A 347 -12.24 -22.56 -15.98
N PRO A 348 -11.52 -23.64 -15.59
CA PRO A 348 -12.18 -24.92 -15.25
C PRO A 348 -12.91 -24.91 -13.89
N ALA A 349 -12.73 -23.91 -13.06
CA ALA A 349 -13.33 -23.89 -11.70
C ALA A 349 -14.70 -23.18 -11.67
N LYS A 350 -15.70 -23.71 -12.40
CA LYS A 350 -17.03 -23.08 -12.51
C LYS A 350 -17.67 -22.77 -11.15
N ARG A 351 -17.66 -23.73 -10.21
CA ARG A 351 -18.26 -23.57 -8.88
C ARG A 351 -17.53 -22.52 -8.05
N GLN A 352 -16.20 -22.51 -8.11
CA GLN A 352 -15.37 -21.53 -7.40
C GLN A 352 -15.60 -20.11 -7.95
N ARG A 353 -15.72 -20.00 -9.28
CA ARG A 353 -16.05 -18.73 -9.94
C ARG A 353 -17.43 -18.22 -9.53
N GLU A 354 -18.46 -19.07 -9.56
CA GLU A 354 -19.81 -18.70 -9.16
C GLU A 354 -19.88 -18.24 -7.71
N LEU A 355 -19.17 -18.93 -6.80
CA LEU A 355 -19.07 -18.51 -5.40
C LEU A 355 -18.36 -17.17 -5.26
N PHE A 356 -17.23 -16.98 -5.94
CA PHE A 356 -16.49 -15.73 -5.92
C PHE A 356 -17.31 -14.56 -6.45
N GLU A 357 -17.97 -14.73 -7.59
CA GLU A 357 -18.84 -13.73 -8.20
C GLU A 357 -20.02 -13.36 -7.30
N ASN A 358 -20.57 -14.34 -6.56
CA ASN A 358 -21.64 -14.10 -5.59
C ASN A 358 -21.15 -13.28 -4.40
N LEU A 359 -19.97 -13.62 -3.82
CA LEU A 359 -19.38 -12.85 -2.73
C LEU A 359 -19.04 -11.43 -3.17
N GLN A 360 -18.49 -11.27 -4.38
CA GLN A 360 -18.18 -9.97 -4.97
C GLN A 360 -19.45 -9.13 -5.15
N GLU A 361 -20.53 -9.72 -5.69
CA GLU A 361 -21.82 -9.06 -5.88
C GLU A 361 -22.39 -8.52 -4.57
N HIS A 362 -22.34 -9.32 -3.50
CA HIS A 362 -22.82 -8.89 -2.21
C HIS A 362 -22.01 -7.74 -1.64
N LEU A 363 -20.68 -7.85 -1.70
CA LEU A 363 -19.81 -6.77 -1.23
C LEU A 363 -20.02 -5.47 -2.01
N GLU A 364 -20.14 -5.55 -3.34
CA GLU A 364 -20.43 -4.36 -4.15
C GLU A 364 -21.74 -3.71 -3.76
N ARG A 365 -22.82 -4.48 -3.64
CA ARG A 365 -24.14 -3.97 -3.27
C ARG A 365 -24.09 -3.19 -1.95
N PHE A 366 -23.52 -3.80 -0.92
CA PHE A 366 -23.44 -3.13 0.38
C PHE A 366 -22.48 -1.94 0.37
N THR A 367 -21.41 -2.00 -0.44
CA THR A 367 -20.50 -0.86 -0.62
C THR A 367 -21.20 0.32 -1.30
N GLU A 368 -22.00 0.08 -2.34
CA GLU A 368 -22.78 1.13 -3.01
C GLU A 368 -23.81 1.74 -2.05
N THR A 369 -24.58 0.90 -1.34
CA THR A 369 -25.54 1.37 -0.33
C THR A 369 -24.86 2.21 0.74
N LEU A 370 -23.74 1.75 1.29
CA LEU A 370 -23.01 2.48 2.33
C LEU A 370 -22.42 3.79 1.77
N SER A 371 -21.89 3.79 0.54
CA SER A 371 -21.38 4.99 -0.12
C SER A 371 -22.49 6.03 -0.29
N GLU A 372 -23.67 5.62 -0.78
CA GLU A 372 -24.85 6.49 -0.93
C GLU A 372 -25.27 7.10 0.42
N MET A 373 -25.36 6.27 1.46
CA MET A 373 -25.75 6.74 2.80
C MET A 373 -24.76 7.75 3.39
N THR A 374 -23.45 7.58 3.13
CA THR A 374 -22.41 8.52 3.63
C THR A 374 -22.38 9.85 2.85
N GLU A 375 -22.96 9.88 1.66
CA GLU A 375 -23.06 11.08 0.80
C GLU A 375 -24.33 11.89 1.07
N LEU A 376 -25.30 11.36 1.82
CA LEU A 376 -26.54 12.07 2.17
C LEU A 376 -26.26 13.37 2.96
N PRO A 377 -27.16 14.37 2.89
CA PRO A 377 -27.18 15.49 3.81
C PRO A 377 -27.33 15.01 5.27
N LEU A 378 -26.73 15.72 6.22
CA LEU A 378 -26.69 15.32 7.64
C LEU A 378 -28.06 15.12 8.27
N ASP A 379 -29.05 15.92 7.86
CA ASP A 379 -30.45 15.86 8.32
C ASP A 379 -31.23 14.64 7.80
N GLN A 380 -30.70 13.96 6.80
CA GLN A 380 -31.29 12.76 6.20
C GLN A 380 -30.57 11.47 6.62
N MET A 381 -29.53 11.56 7.46
CA MET A 381 -28.75 10.42 7.89
C MET A 381 -29.42 9.70 9.05
N ASP A 382 -29.69 8.38 8.90
CA ASP A 382 -30.05 7.49 10.00
C ASP A 382 -28.78 6.79 10.53
N ARG A 383 -28.37 7.17 11.76
CA ARG A 383 -27.22 6.59 12.45
C ARG A 383 -27.33 5.06 12.59
N SER A 384 -28.51 4.58 12.99
CA SER A 384 -28.72 3.16 13.28
C SER A 384 -28.59 2.33 12.02
N GLU A 385 -29.14 2.84 10.92
CA GLU A 385 -29.06 2.20 9.62
C GLU A 385 -27.63 2.18 9.10
N ILE A 386 -26.90 3.32 9.15
CA ILE A 386 -25.49 3.41 8.72
C ILE A 386 -24.61 2.45 9.54
N VAL A 387 -24.76 2.38 10.86
CA VAL A 387 -24.01 1.46 11.71
C VAL A 387 -24.30 0.00 11.34
N ASN A 388 -25.55 -0.35 11.11
CA ASN A 388 -25.94 -1.71 10.73
C ASN A 388 -25.38 -2.09 9.36
N VAL A 389 -25.52 -1.23 8.35
CA VAL A 389 -24.97 -1.48 7.01
C VAL A 389 -23.45 -1.57 7.06
N THR A 390 -22.77 -0.71 7.82
CA THR A 390 -21.31 -0.79 8.02
C THR A 390 -20.89 -2.16 8.54
N ARG A 391 -21.55 -2.68 9.58
CA ARG A 391 -21.25 -4.00 10.17
C ARG A 391 -21.50 -5.15 9.19
N VAL A 392 -22.59 -5.08 8.44
CA VAL A 392 -22.92 -6.09 7.42
C VAL A 392 -21.87 -6.06 6.31
N THR A 393 -21.49 -4.87 5.85
CA THR A 393 -20.46 -4.67 4.82
C THR A 393 -19.10 -5.23 5.27
N GLU A 394 -18.70 -4.98 6.53
CA GLU A 394 -17.49 -5.54 7.12
C GLU A 394 -17.47 -7.06 7.09
N SER A 395 -18.61 -7.70 7.42
CA SER A 395 -18.75 -9.16 7.38
C SER A 395 -18.60 -9.72 5.97
N PHE A 396 -19.19 -9.08 4.97
CA PHE A 396 -19.02 -9.49 3.56
C PHE A 396 -17.61 -9.28 3.04
N LEU A 397 -16.96 -8.18 3.45
CA LEU A 397 -15.55 -7.92 3.13
C LEU A 397 -14.65 -9.03 3.68
N ALA A 398 -14.82 -9.39 4.96
CA ALA A 398 -14.05 -10.45 5.60
C ALA A 398 -14.28 -11.82 4.93
N ASN A 399 -15.55 -12.17 4.65
CA ASN A 399 -15.90 -13.42 3.99
C ASN A 399 -15.32 -13.55 2.58
N LEU A 400 -15.31 -12.45 1.81
CA LEU A 400 -14.73 -12.44 0.47
C LEU A 400 -13.21 -12.67 0.52
N ILE A 401 -12.51 -11.95 1.39
CA ILE A 401 -11.06 -12.10 1.56
C ILE A 401 -10.73 -13.52 2.01
N GLN A 402 -11.39 -14.01 3.06
CA GLN A 402 -11.17 -15.34 3.59
C GLN A 402 -11.47 -16.44 2.56
N GLY A 403 -12.59 -16.34 1.84
CA GLY A 403 -12.96 -17.29 0.79
C GLY A 403 -11.92 -17.33 -0.34
N ALA A 404 -11.45 -16.19 -0.79
CA ALA A 404 -10.43 -16.11 -1.83
C ALA A 404 -9.08 -16.65 -1.37
N GLU A 405 -8.64 -16.34 -0.14
CA GLU A 405 -7.39 -16.83 0.46
C GLU A 405 -7.41 -18.34 0.74
N ALA A 406 -8.57 -18.89 1.08
CA ALA A 406 -8.79 -20.34 1.21
C ALA A 406 -8.88 -21.07 -0.15
N GLY A 407 -8.63 -20.40 -1.27
CA GLY A 407 -8.72 -20.98 -2.60
C GLY A 407 -10.14 -21.25 -3.08
N LEU A 408 -11.14 -20.62 -2.45
CA LEU A 408 -12.58 -20.82 -2.70
C LEU A 408 -13.01 -22.28 -2.53
N ASP A 409 -12.30 -23.01 -1.68
CA ASP A 409 -12.62 -24.42 -1.38
C ASP A 409 -13.61 -24.49 -0.21
N MET A 410 -14.85 -24.86 -0.53
CA MET A 410 -15.94 -25.02 0.44
C MET A 410 -15.95 -26.39 1.14
N SER A 411 -14.91 -27.20 0.97
CA SER A 411 -14.85 -28.52 1.62
C SER A 411 -14.55 -28.47 3.12
N ALA A 412 -14.29 -27.28 3.68
CA ALA A 412 -13.91 -27.05 5.08
C ALA A 412 -14.95 -26.25 5.91
N ALA A 413 -16.19 -26.03 5.41
CA ALA A 413 -17.27 -25.37 6.13
C ALA A 413 -18.34 -26.35 6.60
#